data_22f8597201079212e82b20fe475a582c
#
_entry.id   22f8597201079212e82b20fe475a582c
#
_cell.length_a   1.000
_cell.length_b   1.000
_cell.length_c   1.000
_cell.angle_alpha   90.00
_cell.angle_beta   90.00
_cell.angle_gamma   90.00
#
_symmetry.space_group_name_H-M   'P 1'
#
loop_
_entity.id
_entity.type
_entity.pdbx_description
1 polymer ?
#
loop_
_entity_poly.entity_id
_entity_poly.type
_entity_poly.pdbx_seq_one_letter_code
_entity_poly.pdbx_strand_id
1 'polypeptide(L)'
;MFSFMILLVFVALVVAWLVALYNRLVRSRNAYRNAFAQIDVQLQRRFDLIPNLVETAKAYLTHERETLEAVIAARGAAQAGLAAAKASPGDPAAMAELSRSQGALDGMLGRLMAVVEAYPDLKANQNMMQLSEELTSTENRVAFARQAYNDSVMAYNNKREVFPSSLVAGNFGFKPAALLDIPADRAQVREAPKVRF
;
A
#
# COMPACT_ATOMS: atom_id res chain seq x y z
N MET A 1 2.89 -58.42 5.00
CA MET A 1 4.04 -57.54 4.69
C MET A 1 3.75 -56.64 3.52
N PHE A 2 3.27 -57.11 2.37
CA PHE A 2 2.97 -56.28 1.18
C PHE A 2 1.93 -55.17 1.44
N SER A 3 0.80 -55.52 2.09
CA SER A 3 -0.25 -54.51 2.45
C SER A 3 0.23 -53.43 3.41
N PHE A 4 1.15 -53.74 4.34
CA PHE A 4 1.75 -52.81 5.26
C PHE A 4 2.70 -51.82 4.53
N MET A 5 3.45 -52.33 3.55
CA MET A 5 4.32 -51.50 2.69
C MET A 5 3.49 -50.52 1.84
N ILE A 6 2.35 -50.97 1.27
CA ILE A 6 1.43 -50.09 0.52
C ILE A 6 0.88 -49.00 1.42
N LEU A 7 0.48 -49.33 2.65
CA LEU A 7 -0.03 -48.37 3.63
C LEU A 7 1.04 -47.31 3.96
N LEU A 8 2.28 -47.70 4.20
CA LEU A 8 3.40 -46.79 4.45
C LEU A 8 3.66 -45.85 3.28
N VAL A 9 3.68 -46.35 2.07
CA VAL A 9 3.84 -45.55 0.85
C VAL A 9 2.67 -44.54 0.71
N PHE A 10 1.45 -44.98 0.92
CA PHE A 10 0.29 -44.09 0.88
C PHE A 10 0.36 -42.95 1.92
N VAL A 11 0.71 -43.30 3.16
CA VAL A 11 0.90 -42.29 4.22
C VAL A 11 2.01 -41.31 3.86
N ALA A 12 3.15 -41.80 3.33
CA ALA A 12 4.24 -40.94 2.90
C ALA A 12 3.81 -39.96 1.78
N LEU A 13 3.00 -40.41 0.81
CA LEU A 13 2.48 -39.57 -0.26
C LEU A 13 1.52 -38.49 0.28
N VAL A 14 0.64 -38.86 1.22
CA VAL A 14 -0.28 -37.91 1.87
C VAL A 14 0.51 -36.86 2.64
N VAL A 15 1.52 -37.25 3.41
CA VAL A 15 2.37 -36.29 4.15
C VAL A 15 3.11 -35.36 3.18
N ALA A 16 3.73 -35.90 2.14
CA ALA A 16 4.42 -35.10 1.13
C ALA A 16 3.48 -34.08 0.46
N TRP A 17 2.25 -34.49 0.18
CA TRP A 17 1.24 -33.63 -0.39
C TRP A 17 0.81 -32.50 0.58
N LEU A 18 0.58 -32.79 1.87
CA LEU A 18 0.28 -31.80 2.91
C LEU A 18 1.43 -30.78 3.04
N VAL A 19 2.68 -31.24 3.04
CA VAL A 19 3.86 -30.36 3.07
C VAL A 19 3.89 -29.46 1.84
N ALA A 20 3.55 -29.98 0.67
CA ALA A 20 3.48 -29.18 -0.56
C ALA A 20 2.41 -28.08 -0.48
N LEU A 21 1.23 -28.38 0.08
CA LEU A 21 0.15 -27.40 0.31
C LEU A 21 0.59 -26.32 1.31
N TYR A 22 1.19 -26.72 2.43
CA TYR A 22 1.74 -25.78 3.41
C TYR A 22 2.77 -24.83 2.77
N ASN A 23 3.74 -25.37 2.04
CA ASN A 23 4.77 -24.58 1.37
C ASN A 23 4.20 -23.63 0.29
N ARG A 24 3.10 -24.02 -0.37
CA ARG A 24 2.36 -23.14 -1.29
C ARG A 24 1.77 -21.93 -0.57
N LEU A 25 1.16 -22.14 0.60
CA LEU A 25 0.59 -21.07 1.43
C LEU A 25 1.69 -20.13 1.94
N VAL A 26 2.80 -20.68 2.45
CA VAL A 26 3.96 -19.89 2.89
C VAL A 26 4.50 -19.02 1.76
N ARG A 27 4.72 -19.60 0.57
CA ARG A 27 5.20 -18.85 -0.60
C ARG A 27 4.24 -17.71 -0.98
N SER A 28 2.94 -17.97 -0.96
CA SER A 28 1.94 -16.97 -1.31
C SER A 28 1.85 -15.85 -0.25
N ARG A 29 1.99 -16.19 1.05
CA ARG A 29 2.12 -15.21 2.13
C ARG A 29 3.35 -14.32 1.97
N ASN A 30 4.48 -14.91 1.64
CA ASN A 30 5.71 -14.16 1.41
C ASN A 30 5.62 -13.26 0.17
N ALA A 31 4.87 -13.68 -0.86
CA ALA A 31 4.68 -12.88 -2.07
C ALA A 31 3.98 -11.53 -1.77
N TYR A 32 2.87 -11.51 -1.01
CA TYR A 32 2.24 -10.23 -0.67
C TYR A 32 3.07 -9.38 0.30
N ARG A 33 3.85 -10.00 1.20
CA ARG A 33 4.78 -9.27 2.07
C ARG A 33 5.89 -8.59 1.27
N ASN A 34 6.43 -9.28 0.26
CA ASN A 34 7.42 -8.69 -0.65
C ASN A 34 6.81 -7.59 -1.52
N ALA A 35 5.56 -7.76 -1.97
CA ALA A 35 4.85 -6.72 -2.69
C ALA A 35 4.62 -5.47 -1.80
N PHE A 36 4.33 -5.65 -0.50
CA PHE A 36 4.24 -4.55 0.46
C PHE A 36 5.56 -3.77 0.60
N ALA A 37 6.70 -4.46 0.55
CA ALA A 37 8.00 -3.80 0.63
C ALA A 37 8.23 -2.79 -0.53
N GLN A 38 7.61 -3.00 -1.69
CA GLN A 38 7.65 -2.02 -2.79
C GLN A 38 6.82 -0.77 -2.45
N ILE A 39 5.68 -0.93 -1.76
CA ILE A 39 4.90 0.21 -1.24
C ILE A 39 5.74 1.00 -0.24
N ASP A 40 6.39 0.33 0.72
CA ASP A 40 7.27 0.96 1.71
C ASP A 40 8.32 1.85 1.04
N VAL A 41 9.05 1.33 0.05
CA VAL A 41 10.08 2.08 -0.69
C VAL A 41 9.51 3.33 -1.38
N GLN A 42 8.36 3.23 -2.05
CA GLN A 42 7.78 4.37 -2.77
C GLN A 42 7.20 5.42 -1.82
N LEU A 43 6.58 5.00 -0.71
CA LEU A 43 6.08 5.92 0.31
C LEU A 43 7.21 6.63 1.04
N GLN A 44 8.31 5.95 1.38
CA GLN A 44 9.50 6.61 1.96
C GLN A 44 10.03 7.68 1.02
N ARG A 45 10.20 7.38 -0.27
CA ARG A 45 10.63 8.37 -1.26
C ARG A 45 9.69 9.57 -1.32
N ARG A 46 8.38 9.35 -1.26
CA ARG A 46 7.39 10.42 -1.21
C ARG A 46 7.54 11.29 0.04
N PHE A 47 7.75 10.67 1.20
CA PHE A 47 7.97 11.39 2.46
C PHE A 47 9.25 12.23 2.46
N ASP A 48 10.29 11.80 1.75
CA ASP A 48 11.56 12.52 1.63
C ASP A 48 11.47 13.76 0.73
N LEU A 49 10.52 13.78 -0.22
CA LEU A 49 10.28 14.95 -1.09
C LEU A 49 9.52 16.07 -0.36
N ILE A 50 8.63 15.75 0.58
CA ILE A 50 7.73 16.72 1.21
C ILE A 50 8.44 17.84 1.97
N PRO A 51 9.50 17.61 2.77
CA PRO A 51 10.22 18.69 3.43
C PRO A 51 10.81 19.71 2.45
N ASN A 52 11.39 19.24 1.33
CA ASN A 52 11.96 20.10 0.30
C ASN A 52 10.86 20.94 -0.38
N LEU A 53 9.70 20.35 -0.63
CA LEU A 53 8.54 21.05 -1.17
C LEU A 53 8.07 22.17 -0.22
N VAL A 54 7.94 21.85 1.09
CA VAL A 54 7.53 22.80 2.12
C VAL A 54 8.55 23.94 2.26
N GLU A 55 9.84 23.65 2.29
CA GLU A 55 10.88 24.69 2.38
C GLU A 55 10.92 25.58 1.14
N THR A 56 10.72 25.01 -0.06
CA THR A 56 10.61 25.82 -1.30
C THR A 56 9.37 26.71 -1.26
N ALA A 57 8.24 26.20 -0.81
CA ALA A 57 6.99 26.95 -0.71
C ALA A 57 7.07 28.06 0.35
N LYS A 58 7.72 27.81 1.48
CA LYS A 58 7.83 28.74 2.62
C LYS A 58 8.47 30.09 2.25
N ALA A 59 9.38 30.13 1.28
CA ALA A 59 9.98 31.37 0.81
C ALA A 59 8.99 32.32 0.14
N TYR A 60 7.86 31.82 -0.35
CA TYR A 60 6.84 32.57 -1.08
C TYR A 60 5.50 32.68 -0.31
N LEU A 61 5.23 31.71 0.59
CA LEU A 61 3.95 31.57 1.30
C LEU A 61 4.02 32.09 2.74
N THR A 62 4.28 33.39 2.92
CA THR A 62 4.43 34.01 4.25
C THR A 62 3.15 33.99 5.09
N HIS A 63 1.97 33.97 4.45
CA HIS A 63 0.66 34.00 5.11
C HIS A 63 -0.01 32.62 5.20
N GLU A 64 0.59 31.56 4.62
CA GLU A 64 0.02 30.21 4.52
C GLU A 64 0.69 29.22 5.49
N ARG A 65 1.17 29.72 6.62
CA ARG A 65 1.92 28.94 7.61
C ARG A 65 1.13 27.72 8.09
N GLU A 66 -0.18 27.88 8.34
CA GLU A 66 -1.06 26.82 8.80
C GLU A 66 -1.11 25.64 7.78
N THR A 67 -1.21 25.95 6.48
CA THR A 67 -1.19 24.93 5.42
C THR A 67 0.11 24.15 5.39
N LEU A 68 1.26 24.85 5.53
CA LEU A 68 2.56 24.20 5.55
C LEU A 68 2.75 23.31 6.79
N GLU A 69 2.36 23.79 7.97
CA GLU A 69 2.41 23.00 9.21
C GLU A 69 1.49 21.77 9.15
N ALA A 70 0.29 21.89 8.56
CA ALA A 70 -0.66 20.80 8.37
C ALA A 70 -0.08 19.69 7.45
N VAL A 71 0.64 20.05 6.38
CA VAL A 71 1.32 19.09 5.51
C VAL A 71 2.40 18.31 6.29
N ILE A 72 3.21 18.99 7.09
CA ILE A 72 4.25 18.32 7.90
C ILE A 72 3.63 17.39 8.95
N ALA A 73 2.56 17.83 9.61
CA ALA A 73 1.84 16.99 10.59
C ALA A 73 1.23 15.75 9.91
N ALA A 74 0.58 15.91 8.76
CA ALA A 74 -0.01 14.79 8.00
C ALA A 74 1.08 13.81 7.52
N ARG A 75 2.26 14.31 7.08
CA ARG A 75 3.42 13.47 6.76
C ARG A 75 3.85 12.61 7.96
N GLY A 76 3.95 13.20 9.15
CA GLY A 76 4.31 12.48 10.37
C GLY A 76 3.32 11.36 10.70
N ALA A 77 2.01 11.64 10.60
CA ALA A 77 0.96 10.63 10.77
C ALA A 77 1.04 9.51 9.74
N ALA A 78 1.31 9.86 8.46
CA ALA A 78 1.45 8.88 7.39
C ALA A 78 2.70 7.98 7.56
N GLN A 79 3.81 8.52 8.08
CA GLN A 79 4.99 7.75 8.42
C GLN A 79 4.72 6.76 9.57
N ALA A 80 3.98 7.19 10.61
CA ALA A 80 3.59 6.30 11.71
C ALA A 80 2.67 5.17 11.22
N GLY A 81 1.69 5.48 10.35
CA GLY A 81 0.82 4.49 9.73
C GLY A 81 1.60 3.47 8.87
N LEU A 82 2.60 3.94 8.11
CA LEU A 82 3.47 3.05 7.34
C LEU A 82 4.30 2.14 8.23
N ALA A 83 4.85 2.66 9.34
CA ALA A 83 5.64 1.86 10.28
C ALA A 83 4.79 0.75 10.92
N ALA A 84 3.54 1.03 11.31
CA ALA A 84 2.60 0.04 11.82
C ALA A 84 2.28 -1.05 10.78
N ALA A 85 2.00 -0.65 9.54
CA ALA A 85 1.71 -1.56 8.44
C ALA A 85 2.91 -2.43 8.06
N LYS A 86 4.12 -1.89 8.13
CA LYS A 86 5.38 -2.61 7.89
C LYS A 86 5.65 -3.69 8.93
N ALA A 87 5.30 -3.44 10.19
CA ALA A 87 5.43 -4.42 11.27
C ALA A 87 4.47 -5.62 11.07
N SER A 88 3.30 -5.39 10.46
CA SER A 88 2.26 -6.42 10.28
C SER A 88 1.55 -6.27 8.91
N PRO A 89 2.25 -6.55 7.77
CA PRO A 89 1.63 -6.45 6.46
C PRO A 89 0.45 -7.40 6.31
N GLY A 90 -0.70 -6.86 5.90
CA GLY A 90 -1.95 -7.60 5.77
C GLY A 90 -2.83 -7.63 7.03
N ASP A 91 -2.40 -7.03 8.14
CA ASP A 91 -3.26 -6.84 9.30
C ASP A 91 -4.35 -5.80 8.98
N PRO A 92 -5.65 -6.10 9.22
CA PRO A 92 -6.74 -5.21 8.84
C PRO A 92 -6.67 -3.83 9.47
N ALA A 93 -6.31 -3.74 10.76
CA ALA A 93 -6.23 -2.47 11.48
C ALA A 93 -5.03 -1.63 10.97
N ALA A 94 -3.87 -2.25 10.78
CA ALA A 94 -2.69 -1.59 10.28
C ALA A 94 -2.85 -1.10 8.82
N MET A 95 -3.52 -1.89 7.96
CA MET A 95 -3.82 -1.48 6.57
C MET A 95 -4.83 -0.34 6.51
N ALA A 96 -5.88 -0.37 7.35
CA ALA A 96 -6.86 0.70 7.44
C ALA A 96 -6.23 2.01 7.95
N GLU A 97 -5.34 1.93 8.95
CA GLU A 97 -4.62 3.10 9.47
C GLU A 97 -3.69 3.71 8.41
N LEU A 98 -2.92 2.87 7.69
CA LEU A 98 -2.09 3.32 6.57
C LEU A 98 -2.94 4.01 5.51
N SER A 99 -4.06 3.41 5.11
CA SER A 99 -4.97 3.98 4.11
C SER A 99 -5.50 5.35 4.54
N ARG A 100 -5.97 5.47 5.78
CA ARG A 100 -6.51 6.71 6.34
C ARG A 100 -5.45 7.82 6.42
N SER A 101 -4.27 7.51 6.96
CA SER A 101 -3.19 8.48 7.12
C SER A 101 -2.61 8.94 5.77
N GLN A 102 -2.53 8.04 4.78
CA GLN A 102 -2.16 8.41 3.40
C GLN A 102 -3.23 9.31 2.76
N GLY A 103 -4.51 9.01 2.92
CA GLY A 103 -5.60 9.85 2.42
C GLY A 103 -5.59 11.26 3.02
N ALA A 104 -5.30 11.38 4.33
CA ALA A 104 -5.13 12.67 4.98
C ALA A 104 -3.94 13.46 4.41
N LEU A 105 -2.80 12.80 4.19
CA LEU A 105 -1.63 13.43 3.56
C LEU A 105 -1.94 13.89 2.13
N ASP A 106 -2.62 13.06 1.34
CA ASP A 106 -3.03 13.39 -0.03
C ASP A 106 -3.93 14.64 -0.06
N GLY A 107 -4.88 14.74 0.89
CA GLY A 107 -5.74 15.91 1.04
C GLY A 107 -4.96 17.18 1.37
N MET A 108 -3.98 17.10 2.28
CA MET A 108 -3.16 18.26 2.64
C MET A 108 -2.21 18.67 1.51
N LEU A 109 -1.63 17.73 0.78
CA LEU A 109 -0.82 18.03 -0.41
C LEU A 109 -1.66 18.65 -1.52
N GLY A 110 -2.88 18.14 -1.75
CA GLY A 110 -3.81 18.74 -2.71
C GLY A 110 -4.17 20.20 -2.34
N ARG A 111 -4.39 20.47 -1.05
CA ARG A 111 -4.62 21.85 -0.55
C ARG A 111 -3.38 22.73 -0.78
N LEU A 112 -2.18 22.24 -0.48
CA LEU A 112 -0.96 22.99 -0.74
C LEU A 112 -0.80 23.30 -2.24
N MET A 113 -1.06 22.34 -3.12
CA MET A 113 -0.97 22.57 -4.58
C MET A 113 -2.02 23.61 -5.05
N ALA A 114 -3.21 23.60 -4.48
CA ALA A 114 -4.22 24.64 -4.78
C ALA A 114 -3.76 26.04 -4.35
N VAL A 115 -3.05 26.16 -3.22
CA VAL A 115 -2.42 27.42 -2.78
C VAL A 115 -1.31 27.83 -3.74
N VAL A 116 -0.43 26.91 -4.14
CA VAL A 116 0.66 27.19 -5.10
C VAL A 116 0.13 27.77 -6.42
N GLU A 117 -1.03 27.32 -6.90
CA GLU A 117 -1.67 27.87 -8.10
C GLU A 117 -2.06 29.35 -7.97
N ALA A 118 -2.32 29.83 -6.74
CA ALA A 118 -2.65 31.23 -6.48
C ALA A 118 -1.41 32.15 -6.40
N TYR A 119 -0.18 31.60 -6.42
CA TYR A 119 1.08 32.34 -6.33
C TYR A 119 1.92 32.12 -7.60
N PRO A 120 1.81 32.95 -8.65
CA PRO A 120 2.44 32.75 -9.94
C PRO A 120 3.96 32.60 -9.88
N ASP A 121 4.64 33.36 -9.01
CA ASP A 121 6.09 33.33 -8.84
C ASP A 121 6.57 32.00 -8.26
N LEU A 122 5.80 31.43 -7.31
CA LEU A 122 6.07 30.10 -6.75
C LEU A 122 5.80 29.01 -7.77
N LYS A 123 4.70 29.10 -8.51
CA LYS A 123 4.35 28.17 -9.56
C LYS A 123 5.41 28.11 -10.66
N ALA A 124 6.01 29.26 -11.01
CA ALA A 124 7.07 29.35 -12.03
C ALA A 124 8.46 28.96 -11.50
N ASN A 125 8.60 28.71 -10.19
CA ASN A 125 9.87 28.31 -9.61
C ASN A 125 10.28 26.91 -10.08
N GLN A 126 11.49 26.77 -10.63
CA GLN A 126 12.00 25.50 -11.18
C GLN A 126 12.02 24.37 -10.16
N ASN A 127 12.44 24.64 -8.92
CA ASN A 127 12.49 23.61 -7.88
C ASN A 127 11.07 23.14 -7.50
N MET A 128 10.09 24.06 -7.43
CA MET A 128 8.71 23.72 -7.16
C MET A 128 8.13 22.83 -8.27
N MET A 129 8.36 23.17 -9.53
CA MET A 129 7.90 22.37 -10.67
C MET A 129 8.52 20.96 -10.64
N GLN A 130 9.84 20.86 -10.46
CA GLN A 130 10.53 19.58 -10.39
C GLN A 130 10.03 18.71 -9.23
N LEU A 131 9.87 19.28 -8.02
CA LEU A 131 9.37 18.55 -6.85
C LEU A 131 7.93 18.09 -7.05
N SER A 132 7.09 18.90 -7.70
CA SER A 132 5.69 18.55 -8.02
C SER A 132 5.63 17.40 -9.03
N GLU A 133 6.49 17.39 -10.06
CA GLU A 133 6.62 16.28 -11.02
C GLU A 133 7.10 14.99 -10.34
N GLU A 134 8.11 15.08 -9.47
CA GLU A 134 8.62 13.94 -8.72
C GLU A 134 7.56 13.38 -7.76
N LEU A 135 6.77 14.22 -7.08
CA LEU A 135 5.64 13.80 -6.24
C LEU A 135 4.59 13.06 -7.07
N THR A 136 4.19 13.61 -8.22
CA THR A 136 3.22 12.97 -9.12
C THR A 136 3.76 11.63 -9.63
N SER A 137 5.03 11.57 -10.04
CA SER A 137 5.68 10.32 -10.46
C SER A 137 5.68 9.27 -9.34
N THR A 138 6.00 9.71 -8.11
CA THR A 138 6.01 8.82 -6.94
C THR A 138 4.60 8.32 -6.59
N GLU A 139 3.59 9.17 -6.72
CA GLU A 139 2.18 8.79 -6.52
C GLU A 139 1.75 7.68 -7.48
N ASN A 140 2.09 7.80 -8.76
CA ASN A 140 1.83 6.77 -9.76
C ASN A 140 2.53 5.45 -9.39
N ARG A 141 3.78 5.51 -8.94
CA ARG A 141 4.52 4.30 -8.49
C ARG A 141 3.89 3.67 -7.25
N VAL A 142 3.42 4.47 -6.28
CA VAL A 142 2.66 3.98 -5.13
C VAL A 142 1.38 3.28 -5.58
N ALA A 143 0.66 3.85 -6.55
CA ALA A 143 -0.56 3.24 -7.09
C ALA A 143 -0.30 1.87 -7.73
N PHE A 144 0.76 1.74 -8.54
CA PHE A 144 1.17 0.45 -9.13
C PHE A 144 1.62 -0.55 -8.07
N ALA A 145 2.45 -0.13 -7.10
CA ALA A 145 2.90 -1.01 -6.03
C ALA A 145 1.73 -1.52 -5.18
N ARG A 146 0.74 -0.67 -4.92
CA ARG A 146 -0.49 -1.03 -4.20
C ARG A 146 -1.34 -2.03 -4.98
N GLN A 147 -1.48 -1.85 -6.31
CA GLN A 147 -2.19 -2.82 -7.13
C GLN A 147 -1.50 -4.19 -7.07
N ALA A 148 -0.18 -4.26 -7.24
CA ALA A 148 0.58 -5.51 -7.15
C ALA A 148 0.46 -6.18 -5.76
N TYR A 149 0.42 -5.38 -4.69
CA TYR A 149 0.16 -5.88 -3.34
C TYR A 149 -1.25 -6.48 -3.24
N ASN A 150 -2.27 -5.76 -3.68
CA ASN A 150 -3.66 -6.22 -3.62
C ASN A 150 -3.87 -7.50 -4.43
N ASP A 151 -3.30 -7.60 -5.62
CA ASP A 151 -3.33 -8.82 -6.44
C ASP A 151 -2.67 -10.01 -5.72
N SER A 152 -1.54 -9.76 -5.06
CA SER A 152 -0.83 -10.77 -4.26
C SER A 152 -1.63 -11.21 -3.03
N VAL A 153 -2.32 -10.28 -2.36
CA VAL A 153 -3.23 -10.58 -1.23
C VAL A 153 -4.42 -11.41 -1.70
N MET A 154 -5.06 -11.03 -2.80
CA MET A 154 -6.16 -11.81 -3.37
C MET A 154 -5.72 -13.22 -3.74
N ALA A 155 -4.57 -13.37 -4.39
CA ALA A 155 -4.00 -14.67 -4.72
C ALA A 155 -3.70 -15.53 -3.48
N TYR A 156 -3.23 -14.91 -2.39
CA TYR A 156 -3.02 -15.59 -1.11
C TYR A 156 -4.33 -16.02 -0.47
N ASN A 157 -5.31 -15.10 -0.34
CA ASN A 157 -6.60 -15.39 0.27
C ASN A 157 -7.35 -16.48 -0.50
N ASN A 158 -7.35 -16.44 -1.83
CA ASN A 158 -7.93 -17.49 -2.66
C ASN A 158 -7.30 -18.86 -2.37
N LYS A 159 -5.96 -18.94 -2.32
CA LYS A 159 -5.27 -20.20 -1.99
C LYS A 159 -5.58 -20.69 -0.58
N ARG A 160 -5.79 -19.78 0.36
CA ARG A 160 -6.14 -20.11 1.74
C ARG A 160 -7.56 -20.67 1.87
N GLU A 161 -8.48 -20.21 1.03
CA GLU A 161 -9.92 -20.55 1.11
C GLU A 161 -10.30 -21.79 0.30
N VAL A 162 -9.55 -22.11 -0.76
CA VAL A 162 -9.84 -23.25 -1.63
C VAL A 162 -9.51 -24.56 -0.92
N PHE A 163 -10.44 -25.56 -1.05
CA PHE A 163 -10.16 -26.94 -0.61
C PHE A 163 -9.12 -27.59 -1.54
N PRO A 164 -8.16 -28.36 -1.02
CA PRO A 164 -7.97 -28.76 0.38
C PRO A 164 -7.06 -27.85 1.20
N SER A 165 -6.53 -26.78 0.62
CA SER A 165 -5.61 -25.85 1.30
C SER A 165 -6.23 -25.17 2.53
N SER A 166 -7.58 -25.01 2.54
CA SER A 166 -8.31 -24.42 3.66
C SER A 166 -8.17 -25.21 4.96
N LEU A 167 -8.08 -26.54 4.89
CA LEU A 167 -7.81 -27.40 6.05
C LEU A 167 -6.42 -27.14 6.64
N VAL A 168 -5.41 -27.03 5.77
CA VAL A 168 -4.04 -26.70 6.18
C VAL A 168 -4.00 -25.27 6.73
N ALA A 169 -4.66 -24.34 6.08
CA ALA A 169 -4.67 -22.94 6.50
C ALA A 169 -5.27 -22.75 7.90
N GLY A 170 -6.38 -23.42 8.19
CA GLY A 170 -7.04 -23.37 9.51
C GLY A 170 -6.18 -23.97 10.61
N ASN A 171 -5.60 -25.14 10.38
CA ASN A 171 -4.80 -25.84 11.39
C ASN A 171 -3.44 -25.17 11.67
N PHE A 172 -2.82 -24.51 10.68
CA PHE A 172 -1.51 -23.85 10.80
C PHE A 172 -1.60 -22.34 10.98
N GLY A 173 -2.78 -21.79 11.25
CA GLY A 173 -2.96 -20.40 11.64
C GLY A 173 -2.64 -19.38 10.51
N PHE A 174 -2.89 -19.72 9.26
CA PHE A 174 -2.82 -18.78 8.14
C PHE A 174 -4.04 -17.84 8.17
N LYS A 175 -3.87 -16.63 8.71
CA LYS A 175 -4.92 -15.61 8.78
C LYS A 175 -5.16 -14.97 7.41
N PRO A 176 -6.39 -14.44 7.14
CA PRO A 176 -6.65 -13.65 5.94
C PRO A 176 -5.78 -12.37 5.98
N ALA A 177 -5.35 -11.92 4.81
CA ALA A 177 -4.67 -10.67 4.65
C ALA A 177 -5.63 -9.60 4.11
N ALA A 178 -5.53 -8.38 4.64
CA ALA A 178 -6.33 -7.24 4.19
C ALA A 178 -5.69 -6.56 2.99
N LEU A 179 -6.55 -6.06 2.10
CA LEU A 179 -6.16 -5.18 1.00
C LEU A 179 -5.78 -3.80 1.52
N LEU A 180 -5.01 -3.06 0.74
CA LEU A 180 -4.78 -1.64 0.96
C LEU A 180 -5.75 -0.85 0.07
N ASP A 181 -6.85 -0.38 0.66
CA ASP A 181 -7.91 0.30 -0.06
C ASP A 181 -7.52 1.71 -0.54
N ILE A 182 -8.21 2.18 -1.57
CA ILE A 182 -8.13 3.58 -2.02
C ILE A 182 -9.15 4.38 -1.20
N PRO A 183 -8.81 5.57 -0.67
CA PRO A 183 -9.79 6.45 -0.06
C PRO A 183 -11.02 6.68 -0.96
N ALA A 184 -12.21 6.74 -0.35
CA ALA A 184 -13.49 6.77 -1.08
C ALA A 184 -13.66 7.99 -2.01
N ASP A 185 -12.99 9.10 -1.72
CA ASP A 185 -12.96 10.32 -2.55
C ASP A 185 -12.33 10.10 -3.94
N ARG A 186 -11.43 9.12 -4.07
CA ARG A 186 -10.86 8.70 -5.37
C ARG A 186 -11.72 7.66 -6.11
N ALA A 187 -12.71 7.08 -5.47
CA ALA A 187 -13.64 6.17 -6.14
C ALA A 187 -14.43 6.90 -7.24
N GLN A 188 -14.71 8.19 -7.07
CA GLN A 188 -15.40 9.03 -8.06
C GLN A 188 -14.59 9.25 -9.35
N VAL A 189 -13.25 9.17 -9.31
CA VAL A 189 -12.38 9.28 -10.50
C VAL A 189 -12.48 8.04 -11.39
N ARG A 190 -13.02 6.91 -10.90
CA ARG A 190 -13.26 5.70 -11.67
C ARG A 190 -14.57 5.70 -12.45
N GLU A 191 -15.48 6.63 -12.19
CA GLU A 191 -16.63 6.82 -13.05
C GLU A 191 -16.17 7.44 -14.37
N ALA A 192 -16.38 6.71 -15.48
CA ALA A 192 -16.15 7.25 -16.81
C ALA A 192 -16.96 8.56 -16.98
N PRO A 193 -16.38 9.61 -17.56
CA PRO A 193 -17.11 10.86 -17.78
C PRO A 193 -18.40 10.58 -18.55
N LYS A 194 -19.55 10.96 -17.98
CA LYS A 194 -20.85 10.85 -18.66
C LYS A 194 -20.83 11.84 -19.82
N VAL A 195 -20.56 11.35 -21.01
CA VAL A 195 -20.72 12.14 -22.24
C VAL A 195 -22.23 12.39 -22.42
N ARG A 196 -22.68 13.63 -22.24
CA ARG A 196 -24.00 14.06 -22.66
C ARG A 196 -23.85 14.62 -24.08
N PHE A 197 -24.51 14.00 -25.03
CA PHE A 197 -24.73 14.52 -26.36
C PHE A 197 -25.87 15.52 -26.37
#